data_f8b249cf60498e35f3a2000ad7fe799b
#
_entry.id   f8b249cf60498e35f3a2000ad7fe799b
#
_cell.length_a   1.000
_cell.length_b   1.000
_cell.length_c   1.000
_cell.angle_alpha   90.00
_cell.angle_beta   90.00
_cell.angle_gamma   90.00
#
_symmetry.space_group_name_H-M   'P 1'
#
loop_
_entity.id
_entity.type
_entity.pdbx_description
1 polymer ?
#
loop_
_entity_poly.entity_id
_entity_poly.type
_entity_poly.pdbx_seq_one_letter_code
_entity_poly.pdbx_strand_id
1 'polypeptide(L)'
;MRVLIDTNVVLDFLQGREPFVENAARLFERIDAGEIEGFIAATTITNIYYIIRRVAGRAVAQDAITQVLSDLNICVVDLEVLAQALALNFEDFEDAVQYSCAVAYGVDAIVTRDASGFINAEIPVVLPEEIDTINSAEYRR
;
A
#
# COMPACT_ATOMS: atom_id res chain seq x y z
N MET A 1 -12.68 7.63 2.19
CA MET A 1 -11.28 7.87 1.79
C MET A 1 -10.68 6.62 1.18
N ARG A 2 -10.01 6.75 0.07
CA ARG A 2 -9.38 5.66 -0.67
C ARG A 2 -7.86 5.81 -0.58
N VAL A 3 -7.16 4.79 -0.11
CA VAL A 3 -5.71 4.85 0.08
C VAL A 3 -5.01 3.63 -0.52
N LEU A 4 -3.84 3.83 -1.11
CA LEU A 4 -2.96 2.73 -1.51
C LEU A 4 -1.94 2.52 -0.40
N ILE A 5 -1.74 1.27 -0.01
CA ILE A 5 -0.87 0.91 1.12
C ILE A 5 0.43 0.30 0.58
N ASP A 6 1.56 0.91 0.95
CA ASP A 6 2.88 0.43 0.58
C ASP A 6 3.23 -0.89 1.28
N THR A 7 4.09 -1.67 0.65
CA THR A 7 4.56 -2.97 1.10
C THR A 7 4.99 -2.97 2.58
N ASN A 8 5.78 -1.99 3.00
CA ASN A 8 6.31 -1.94 4.37
C ASN A 8 5.19 -1.85 5.43
N VAL A 9 4.13 -1.11 5.17
CA VAL A 9 3.01 -0.96 6.11
C VAL A 9 2.20 -2.25 6.20
N VAL A 10 1.95 -2.91 5.08
CA VAL A 10 1.27 -4.21 5.07
C VAL A 10 2.07 -5.26 5.84
N LEU A 11 3.39 -5.31 5.62
CA LEU A 11 4.28 -6.23 6.34
C LEU A 11 4.34 -5.91 7.84
N ASP A 12 4.35 -4.64 8.22
CA ASP A 12 4.31 -4.24 9.63
C ASP A 12 3.09 -4.82 10.34
N PHE A 13 1.94 -4.79 9.67
CA PHE A 13 0.72 -5.38 10.19
C PHE A 13 0.78 -6.91 10.22
N LEU A 14 1.12 -7.54 9.10
CA LEU A 14 1.09 -9.00 8.97
C LEU A 14 2.14 -9.70 9.84
N GLN A 15 3.32 -9.11 10.00
CA GLN A 15 4.43 -9.67 10.77
C GLN A 15 4.56 -9.12 12.19
N GLY A 16 3.70 -8.20 12.58
CA GLY A 16 3.75 -7.61 13.91
C GLY A 16 5.03 -6.85 14.21
N ARG A 17 5.55 -6.08 13.25
CA ARG A 17 6.84 -5.40 13.37
C ARG A 17 6.80 -4.22 14.32
N GLU A 18 7.54 -4.31 15.42
CA GLU A 18 7.71 -3.19 16.34
C GLU A 18 8.74 -2.17 15.81
N PRO A 19 8.59 -0.88 16.04
CA PRO A 19 7.48 -0.20 16.75
C PRO A 19 6.29 0.19 15.86
N PHE A 20 6.21 -0.33 14.64
CA PHE A 20 5.30 0.12 13.59
C PHE A 20 3.94 -0.57 13.59
N VAL A 21 3.84 -1.74 14.21
CA VAL A 21 2.65 -2.60 14.14
C VAL A 21 1.39 -1.92 14.67
N GLU A 22 1.50 -1.12 15.72
CA GLU A 22 0.34 -0.47 16.31
C GLU A 22 -0.35 0.51 15.36
N ASN A 23 0.44 1.35 14.69
CA ASN A 23 -0.10 2.30 13.73
C ASN A 23 -0.65 1.60 12.48
N ALA A 24 0.02 0.55 12.02
CA ALA A 24 -0.47 -0.27 10.92
C ALA A 24 -1.78 -0.96 11.30
N ALA A 25 -1.88 -1.51 12.50
CA ALA A 25 -3.10 -2.17 12.98
C ALA A 25 -4.29 -1.22 13.04
N ARG A 26 -4.08 0.02 13.50
CA ARG A 26 -5.14 1.05 13.50
C ARG A 26 -5.65 1.34 12.11
N LEU A 27 -4.77 1.41 11.12
CA LEU A 27 -5.17 1.61 9.74
C LEU A 27 -6.06 0.44 9.26
N PHE A 28 -5.65 -0.79 9.52
CA PHE A 28 -6.42 -1.98 9.12
C PHE A 28 -7.75 -2.09 9.88
N GLU A 29 -7.81 -1.66 11.14
CA GLU A 29 -9.08 -1.58 11.89
C GLU A 29 -10.06 -0.62 11.22
N ARG A 30 -9.59 0.53 10.74
CA ARG A 30 -10.43 1.50 10.04
C ARG A 30 -10.88 0.98 8.67
N ILE A 31 -10.05 0.20 8.01
CA ILE A 31 -10.42 -0.47 6.76
C ILE A 31 -11.51 -1.51 7.03
N ASP A 32 -11.34 -2.30 8.07
CA ASP A 32 -12.33 -3.31 8.47
C ASP A 32 -13.66 -2.70 8.88
N ALA A 33 -13.62 -1.54 9.51
CA ALA A 33 -14.83 -0.77 9.89
C ALA A 33 -15.51 -0.06 8.70
N GLY A 34 -14.92 -0.12 7.50
CA GLY A 34 -15.47 0.56 6.33
C GLY A 34 -15.24 2.07 6.26
N GLU A 35 -14.44 2.62 7.16
CA GLU A 35 -14.10 4.05 7.17
C GLU A 35 -13.10 4.42 6.08
N ILE A 36 -12.21 3.49 5.76
CA ILE A 36 -11.16 3.64 4.75
C ILE A 36 -11.26 2.48 3.78
N GLU A 37 -11.17 2.77 2.49
CA GLU A 37 -11.07 1.77 1.45
C GLU A 37 -9.59 1.60 1.07
N GLY A 38 -9.02 0.44 1.40
CA GLY A 38 -7.61 0.15 1.17
C GLY A 38 -7.36 -0.54 -0.16
N PHE A 39 -6.28 -0.14 -0.81
CA PHE A 39 -5.83 -0.69 -2.10
C PHE A 39 -4.39 -1.18 -1.98
N ILE A 40 -4.06 -2.21 -2.74
CA ILE A 40 -2.71 -2.75 -2.84
C ILE A 40 -2.43 -3.11 -4.31
N ALA A 41 -1.22 -2.82 -4.78
CA ALA A 41 -0.82 -3.23 -6.13
C ALA A 41 -0.67 -4.75 -6.21
N ALA A 42 -1.09 -5.35 -7.31
CA ALA A 42 -1.00 -6.80 -7.51
C ALA A 42 0.43 -7.32 -7.35
N THR A 43 1.42 -6.57 -7.83
CA THR A 43 2.84 -6.94 -7.70
C THR A 43 3.32 -6.92 -6.25
N THR A 44 2.77 -6.05 -5.42
CA THR A 44 3.09 -5.98 -3.99
C THR A 44 2.69 -7.26 -3.27
N ILE A 45 1.59 -7.88 -3.66
CA ILE A 45 1.12 -9.14 -3.07
C ILE A 45 2.15 -10.25 -3.28
N THR A 46 2.69 -10.38 -4.48
CA THR A 46 3.71 -11.37 -4.80
C THR A 46 4.97 -11.14 -3.97
N ASN A 47 5.40 -9.89 -3.83
CA ASN A 47 6.57 -9.54 -3.02
C ASN A 47 6.35 -9.90 -1.54
N ILE A 48 5.18 -9.58 -0.99
CA ILE A 48 4.82 -9.92 0.40
C ILE A 48 4.86 -11.44 0.61
N TYR A 49 4.29 -12.20 -0.32
CA TYR A 49 4.29 -13.66 -0.23
C TYR A 49 5.72 -14.21 -0.05
N TYR A 50 6.65 -13.80 -0.91
CA TYR A 50 8.01 -14.32 -0.86
C TYR A 50 8.81 -13.82 0.32
N ILE A 51 8.57 -12.60 0.78
CA ILE A 51 9.21 -12.07 1.99
C ILE A 51 8.79 -12.90 3.21
N ILE A 52 7.47 -13.12 3.39
CA ILE A 52 6.96 -13.89 4.53
C ILE A 52 7.37 -15.36 4.44
N ARG A 53 7.30 -15.95 3.24
CA ARG A 53 7.73 -17.34 3.03
C ARG A 53 9.17 -17.57 3.47
N ARG A 54 10.06 -16.66 3.14
CA ARG A 54 11.49 -16.76 3.50
C ARG A 54 11.70 -16.77 5.00
N VAL A 55 10.92 -16.04 5.77
CA VAL A 55 11.07 -15.88 7.21
C VAL A 55 10.26 -16.90 8.00
N ALA A 56 9.02 -17.19 7.58
CA ALA A 56 8.04 -17.93 8.37
C ALA A 56 7.48 -19.17 7.67
N GLY A 57 7.85 -19.43 6.42
CA GLY A 57 7.42 -20.61 5.68
C GLY A 57 6.16 -20.39 4.86
N ARG A 58 5.85 -21.40 4.05
CA ARG A 58 4.78 -21.37 3.06
C ARG A 58 3.39 -21.21 3.66
N ALA A 59 3.08 -21.95 4.73
CA ALA A 59 1.75 -21.94 5.33
C ALA A 59 1.41 -20.54 5.89
N VAL A 60 2.36 -19.91 6.58
CA VAL A 60 2.18 -18.55 7.12
C VAL A 60 2.03 -17.55 5.98
N ALA A 61 2.81 -17.69 4.91
CA ALA A 61 2.69 -16.80 3.74
C ALA A 61 1.31 -16.92 3.07
N GLN A 62 0.81 -18.14 2.91
CA GLN A 62 -0.53 -18.36 2.33
C GLN A 62 -1.64 -17.72 3.19
N ASP A 63 -1.57 -17.89 4.50
CA ASP A 63 -2.54 -17.29 5.42
C ASP A 63 -2.51 -15.76 5.36
N ALA A 64 -1.30 -15.19 5.30
CA ALA A 64 -1.12 -13.74 5.19
C ALA A 64 -1.75 -13.20 3.90
N ILE A 65 -1.51 -13.85 2.76
CA ILE A 65 -2.10 -13.41 1.49
C ILE A 65 -3.62 -13.57 1.49
N THR A 66 -4.14 -14.64 2.09
CA THR A 66 -5.58 -14.83 2.24
C THR A 66 -6.21 -13.65 2.99
N GLN A 67 -5.56 -13.19 4.05
CA GLN A 67 -6.02 -12.02 4.81
C GLN A 67 -5.98 -10.74 3.96
N VAL A 68 -4.90 -10.51 3.23
CA VAL A 68 -4.76 -9.34 2.36
C VAL A 68 -5.88 -9.32 1.30
N LEU A 69 -6.14 -10.45 0.67
CA LEU A 69 -7.19 -10.55 -0.36
C LEU A 69 -8.59 -10.33 0.21
N SER A 70 -8.78 -10.62 1.49
CA SER A 70 -10.05 -10.37 2.18
C SER A 70 -10.22 -8.89 2.54
N ASP A 71 -9.14 -8.20 2.91
CA ASP A 71 -9.20 -6.86 3.49
C ASP A 71 -9.02 -5.73 2.48
N LEU A 72 -8.26 -5.96 1.40
CA LEU A 72 -7.83 -4.91 0.48
C LEU A 72 -8.35 -5.13 -0.94
N ASN A 73 -8.54 -4.03 -1.65
CA ASN A 73 -8.84 -4.03 -3.07
C ASN A 73 -7.53 -4.13 -3.86
N ILE A 74 -7.54 -4.92 -4.92
CA ILE A 74 -6.35 -5.17 -5.72
C ILE A 74 -6.31 -4.21 -6.91
N CYS A 75 -5.21 -3.46 -7.03
CA CYS A 75 -4.93 -2.66 -8.23
C CYS A 75 -4.30 -3.57 -9.28
N VAL A 76 -4.96 -3.74 -10.39
CA VAL A 76 -4.44 -4.54 -11.52
C VAL A 76 -3.21 -3.85 -12.09
N VAL A 77 -2.15 -4.62 -12.31
CA VAL A 77 -0.91 -4.14 -12.92
C VAL A 77 -0.84 -4.70 -14.33
N ASP A 78 -1.24 -3.89 -15.29
CA ASP A 78 -1.26 -4.23 -16.71
C ASP A 78 -0.13 -3.53 -17.47
N LEU A 79 -0.10 -3.67 -18.79
CA LEU A 79 0.90 -3.04 -19.66
C LEU A 79 0.91 -1.51 -19.48
N GLU A 80 -0.25 -0.89 -19.41
CA GLU A 80 -0.35 0.57 -19.28
C GLU A 80 0.24 1.06 -17.97
N VAL A 81 -0.08 0.41 -16.85
CA VAL A 81 0.47 0.73 -15.54
C VAL A 81 2.00 0.60 -15.55
N LEU A 82 2.53 -0.48 -16.11
CA LEU A 82 3.97 -0.71 -16.18
C LEU A 82 4.67 0.32 -17.09
N ALA A 83 4.08 0.64 -18.22
CA ALA A 83 4.64 1.63 -19.14
C ALA A 83 4.68 3.03 -18.51
N GLN A 84 3.62 3.41 -17.81
CA GLN A 84 3.57 4.68 -17.09
C GLN A 84 4.59 4.71 -15.94
N ALA A 85 4.75 3.59 -15.22
CA ALA A 85 5.76 3.48 -14.18
C ALA A 85 7.18 3.72 -14.70
N LEU A 86 7.51 3.15 -15.86
CA LEU A 86 8.81 3.39 -16.52
C LEU A 86 9.00 4.88 -16.86
N ALA A 87 7.96 5.53 -17.34
CA ALA A 87 8.01 6.94 -17.73
C ALA A 87 8.21 7.90 -16.55
N LEU A 88 7.84 7.48 -15.32
CA LEU A 88 8.03 8.29 -14.11
C LEU A 88 9.51 8.48 -13.75
N ASN A 89 10.36 7.57 -14.17
CA ASN A 89 11.80 7.59 -13.87
C ASN A 89 12.13 7.68 -12.37
N PHE A 90 11.34 6.97 -11.55
CA PHE A 90 11.65 6.82 -10.13
C PHE A 90 12.91 5.95 -9.97
N GLU A 91 13.67 6.18 -8.91
CA GLU A 91 14.83 5.37 -8.60
C GLU A 91 14.45 3.91 -8.33
N ASP A 92 13.36 3.68 -7.61
CA ASP A 92 12.83 2.35 -7.33
C ASP A 92 11.62 2.06 -8.22
N PHE A 93 11.72 1.02 -9.04
CA PHE A 93 10.66 0.67 -9.99
C PHE A 93 9.40 0.15 -9.29
N GLU A 94 9.55 -0.54 -8.16
CA GLU A 94 8.39 -0.99 -7.38
C GLU A 94 7.57 0.20 -6.88
N ASP A 95 8.23 1.24 -6.37
CA ASP A 95 7.56 2.48 -5.96
C ASP A 95 6.88 3.16 -7.15
N ALA A 96 7.53 3.15 -8.32
CA ALA A 96 6.93 3.69 -9.54
C ALA A 96 5.67 2.94 -9.93
N VAL A 97 5.66 1.61 -9.83
CA VAL A 97 4.48 0.78 -10.12
C VAL A 97 3.36 1.09 -9.12
N GLN A 98 3.66 1.20 -7.84
CA GLN A 98 2.68 1.56 -6.82
C GLN A 98 2.09 2.95 -7.09
N TYR A 99 2.92 3.92 -7.43
CA TYR A 99 2.45 5.27 -7.75
C TYR A 99 1.54 5.26 -9.00
N SER A 100 1.94 4.53 -10.04
CA SER A 100 1.14 4.39 -11.26
C SER A 100 -0.23 3.75 -10.98
N CYS A 101 -0.26 2.74 -10.10
CA CYS A 101 -1.51 2.15 -9.60
C CYS A 101 -2.36 3.18 -8.86
N ALA A 102 -1.75 3.96 -7.98
CA ALA A 102 -2.45 4.98 -7.21
C ALA A 102 -3.14 6.00 -8.12
N VAL A 103 -2.45 6.45 -9.16
CA VAL A 103 -3.01 7.36 -10.17
C VAL A 103 -4.17 6.69 -10.93
N ALA A 104 -3.96 5.47 -11.41
CA ALA A 104 -4.95 4.75 -12.20
C ALA A 104 -6.26 4.50 -11.44
N TYR A 105 -6.17 4.21 -10.15
CA TYR A 105 -7.32 3.92 -9.29
C TYR A 105 -7.86 5.16 -8.57
N GLY A 106 -7.25 6.33 -8.77
CA GLY A 106 -7.75 7.59 -8.22
C GLY A 106 -7.81 7.61 -6.70
N VAL A 107 -6.78 7.07 -6.03
CA VAL A 107 -6.74 7.09 -4.57
C VAL A 107 -6.46 8.48 -4.03
N ASP A 108 -6.91 8.74 -2.81
CA ASP A 108 -6.74 10.04 -2.15
C ASP A 108 -5.34 10.21 -1.55
N ALA A 109 -4.68 9.10 -1.20
CA ALA A 109 -3.35 9.14 -0.58
C ALA A 109 -2.61 7.80 -0.75
N ILE A 110 -1.30 7.87 -0.62
CA ILE A 110 -0.42 6.69 -0.48
C ILE A 110 0.05 6.65 0.97
N VAL A 111 -0.11 5.51 1.63
CA VAL A 111 0.32 5.30 3.01
C VAL A 111 1.61 4.49 3.01
N THR A 112 2.68 5.07 3.55
CA THR A 112 4.01 4.45 3.59
C THR A 112 4.76 4.91 4.85
N ARG A 113 5.75 4.14 5.28
CA ARG A 113 6.70 4.57 6.30
C ARG A 113 7.87 5.37 5.74
N ASP A 114 8.09 5.28 4.43
CA ASP A 114 9.22 5.94 3.77
C ASP A 114 8.72 6.74 2.56
N ALA A 115 8.48 8.02 2.80
CA ALA A 115 8.03 8.93 1.75
C ALA A 115 9.13 9.26 0.73
N SER A 116 10.39 8.95 1.00
CA SER A 116 11.51 9.31 0.11
C SER A 116 11.42 8.66 -1.27
N GLY A 117 10.78 7.50 -1.38
CA GLY A 117 10.54 6.82 -2.66
C GLY A 117 9.53 7.53 -3.56
N PHE A 118 8.77 8.48 -3.01
CA PHE A 118 7.68 9.18 -3.70
C PHE A 118 7.88 10.69 -3.75
N ILE A 119 9.13 11.16 -3.86
CA ILE A 119 9.52 12.57 -3.75
C ILE A 119 8.73 13.50 -4.67
N ASN A 120 8.45 13.07 -5.90
CA ASN A 120 7.76 13.88 -6.90
C ASN A 120 6.27 13.50 -7.04
N ALA A 121 5.70 12.86 -6.03
CA ALA A 121 4.31 12.43 -6.08
C ALA A 121 3.37 13.65 -6.00
N GLU A 122 2.38 13.69 -6.87
CA GLU A 122 1.29 14.67 -6.83
C GLU A 122 0.17 14.22 -5.90
N ILE A 123 0.09 12.92 -5.59
CA ILE A 123 -0.83 12.35 -4.60
C ILE A 123 -0.19 12.50 -3.22
N PRO A 124 -0.95 12.90 -2.19
CA PRO A 124 -0.43 12.97 -0.82
C PRO A 124 0.18 11.65 -0.38
N VAL A 125 1.37 11.72 0.24
CA VAL A 125 2.09 10.57 0.77
C VAL A 125 2.22 10.77 2.27
N VAL A 126 1.66 9.84 3.04
CA VAL A 126 1.52 10.00 4.49
C VAL A 126 1.96 8.75 5.24
N LEU A 127 2.37 8.94 6.49
CA LEU A 127 2.60 7.87 7.44
C LEU A 127 1.26 7.28 7.91
N PRO A 128 1.20 6.01 8.35
CA PRO A 128 -0.04 5.44 8.89
C PRO A 128 -0.68 6.28 10.00
N GLU A 129 0.11 6.83 10.92
CA GLU A 129 -0.36 7.69 12.02
C GLU A 129 -0.88 9.05 11.57
N GLU A 130 -0.52 9.47 10.37
CA GLU A 130 -0.96 10.76 9.80
C GLU A 130 -2.28 10.67 9.02
N ILE A 131 -2.86 9.47 8.90
CA ILE A 131 -4.04 9.25 8.05
C ILE A 131 -5.22 10.16 8.46
N ASP A 132 -5.34 10.46 9.75
CA ASP A 132 -6.40 11.32 10.27
C ASP A 132 -6.20 12.80 9.90
N THR A 133 -5.02 13.19 9.49
CA THR A 133 -4.71 14.57 9.09
C THR A 133 -5.15 14.87 7.67
N ILE A 134 -5.51 13.84 6.88
CA ILE A 134 -5.95 14.02 5.50
C ILE A 134 -7.44 14.31 5.48
N ASN A 135 -7.77 15.47 4.95
CA ASN A 135 -9.16 15.78 4.64
C ASN A 135 -9.44 15.37 3.19
N SER A 136 -10.15 14.26 3.01
CA SER A 136 -10.45 13.73 1.68
C SER A 136 -11.17 14.75 0.79
N ALA A 137 -11.91 15.69 1.38
CA ALA A 137 -12.59 16.74 0.64
C ALA A 137 -11.63 17.73 -0.02
N GLU A 138 -10.43 17.91 0.55
CA GLU A 138 -9.42 18.81 -0.03
C GLU A 138 -8.74 18.21 -1.26
N TYR A 139 -8.68 16.89 -1.34
CA TYR A 139 -7.95 16.17 -2.38
C TYR A 139 -8.83 15.65 -3.51
N ARG A 140 -10.14 15.69 -3.37
CA ARG A 140 -11.11 15.21 -4.39
C ARG A 140 -11.58 16.27 -5.37
N ARG A 141 -10.87 17.32 -5.49
CA ARG A 141 -11.25 18.41 -6.41
C ARG A 141 -10.88 18.13 -7.85
#